data_44a924480e78aaa07dafa9155dfe5a43
#
_entry.id   44a924480e78aaa07dafa9155dfe5a43
#
_cell.length_a   1.000
_cell.length_b   1.000
_cell.length_c   1.000
_cell.angle_alpha   90.00
_cell.angle_beta   90.00
_cell.angle_gamma   90.00
#
_symmetry.space_group_name_H-M   'P 1'
#
loop_
_entity.id
_entity.type
_entity.pdbx_description
1 polymer ?
#
loop_
_entity_poly.entity_id
_entity_poly.type
_entity_poly.pdbx_seq_one_letter_code
_entity_poly.pdbx_strand_id
1 'polypeptide(L)'
;MTTVTAERVASTERPVPGSNRIIAVFRLHFVNVWSVFTVPWLIMALIFIVNLSIWLIIFTAVDEVDKEDVSNGLQWSGSSFYIFVYMFVMAIQAINVTFPFALGYGVTRRHYYLGTALAFVAMSALYAVILTVLATIETATDGWGFGGRMFTAVYFGSDVWYEYLLVYFAIFVGFFFFGALIGTIYVRWKTNGTLAFFAILALLLVAGIGAITYTDSWLRLWEFLVGTSAVGHYAFSLVPTTLMAIAAYFVIRRATPKN
;
A
#
# COMPACT_ATOMS: atom_id res chain seq x y z
N MET A 1 29.76 45.08 44.27
CA MET A 1 29.08 45.12 42.98
C MET A 1 29.87 44.24 42.01
N THR A 2 29.52 42.97 41.93
CA THR A 2 30.21 41.99 41.06
C THR A 2 29.34 41.78 39.82
N THR A 3 29.79 42.30 38.70
CA THR A 3 29.16 42.12 37.41
C THR A 3 29.45 40.71 36.91
N VAL A 4 28.44 39.84 36.96
CA VAL A 4 28.49 38.52 36.30
C VAL A 4 28.32 38.75 34.81
N THR A 5 29.40 38.61 34.06
CA THR A 5 29.40 38.59 32.61
C THR A 5 28.75 37.26 32.17
N ALA A 6 27.52 37.32 31.69
CA ALA A 6 26.87 36.18 31.08
C ALA A 6 27.57 35.82 29.75
N GLU A 7 28.48 34.88 29.79
CA GLU A 7 29.12 34.30 28.62
C GLU A 7 28.04 33.55 27.83
N ARG A 8 27.64 34.17 26.72
CA ARG A 8 26.69 33.61 25.77
C ARG A 8 27.35 32.40 25.10
N VAL A 9 27.13 31.22 25.64
CA VAL A 9 27.48 29.99 24.97
C VAL A 9 26.62 29.91 23.68
N ALA A 10 27.20 30.44 22.60
CA ALA A 10 26.69 30.23 21.27
C ALA A 10 26.85 28.74 20.96
N SER A 11 25.80 27.95 21.17
CA SER A 11 25.71 26.61 20.69
C SER A 11 25.80 26.69 19.16
N THR A 12 26.99 26.42 18.62
CA THR A 12 27.20 26.19 17.20
C THR A 12 26.53 24.85 16.79
N GLU A 13 25.22 24.84 16.78
CA GLU A 13 24.49 23.77 16.13
C GLU A 13 24.78 23.84 14.63
N ARG A 14 25.67 22.99 14.16
CA ARG A 14 25.92 22.83 12.72
C ARG A 14 24.58 22.48 12.05
N PRO A 15 24.17 23.24 11.03
CA PRO A 15 22.95 22.91 10.30
C PRO A 15 23.05 21.48 9.78
N VAL A 16 22.16 20.61 10.24
CA VAL A 16 22.10 19.22 9.73
C VAL A 16 21.74 19.29 8.24
N PRO A 17 22.55 18.73 7.33
CA PRO A 17 22.26 18.73 5.91
C PRO A 17 20.86 18.21 5.61
N GLY A 18 20.17 18.78 4.63
CA GLY A 18 18.78 18.42 4.31
C GLY A 18 18.58 16.94 3.97
N SER A 19 19.60 16.27 3.40
CA SER A 19 19.61 14.83 3.15
C SER A 19 19.50 14.00 4.45
N ASN A 20 20.16 14.42 5.52
CA ASN A 20 20.10 13.74 6.81
C ASN A 20 18.69 13.81 7.44
N ARG A 21 17.94 14.89 7.17
CA ARG A 21 16.57 15.04 7.67
C ARG A 21 15.59 14.12 6.94
N ILE A 22 15.75 13.90 5.63
CA ILE A 22 14.95 12.96 4.85
C ILE A 22 15.19 11.52 5.36
N ILE A 23 16.46 11.15 5.58
CA ILE A 23 16.84 9.84 6.11
C ILE A 23 16.33 9.64 7.54
N ALA A 24 16.35 10.70 8.37
CA ALA A 24 15.80 10.63 9.73
C ALA A 24 14.28 10.34 9.70
N VAL A 25 13.53 10.99 8.82
CA VAL A 25 12.09 10.70 8.62
C VAL A 25 11.87 9.30 8.05
N PHE A 26 12.66 8.88 7.08
CA PHE A 26 12.62 7.51 6.57
C PHE A 26 12.76 6.49 7.72
N ARG A 27 13.78 6.64 8.56
CA ARG A 27 14.01 5.76 9.73
C ARG A 27 12.87 5.81 10.75
N LEU A 28 12.19 6.94 10.90
CA LEU A 28 11.06 7.10 11.81
C LEU A 28 9.94 6.10 11.52
N HIS A 29 9.69 5.77 10.23
CA HIS A 29 8.68 4.79 9.85
C HIS A 29 9.05 3.35 10.19
N PHE A 30 10.32 3.06 10.48
CA PHE A 30 10.83 1.73 10.85
C PHE A 30 11.09 1.58 12.35
N VAL A 31 10.83 2.59 13.17
CA VAL A 31 11.06 2.54 14.63
C VAL A 31 10.19 1.46 15.28
N ASN A 32 8.93 1.34 14.85
CA ASN A 32 8.03 0.31 15.35
C ASN A 32 8.02 -0.91 14.41
N VAL A 33 9.09 -1.71 14.50
CA VAL A 33 9.24 -2.94 13.71
C VAL A 33 8.09 -3.91 13.96
N TRP A 34 7.55 -3.94 15.18
CA TRP A 34 6.44 -4.81 15.54
C TRP A 34 5.20 -4.56 14.68
N SER A 35 4.73 -3.33 14.61
CA SER A 35 3.54 -2.97 13.81
C SER A 35 3.78 -3.02 12.30
N VAL A 36 5.01 -2.72 11.86
CA VAL A 36 5.32 -2.67 10.43
C VAL A 36 5.63 -4.04 9.84
N PHE A 37 6.28 -4.93 10.61
CA PHE A 37 6.70 -6.24 10.10
C PHE A 37 6.05 -7.40 10.85
N THR A 38 6.13 -7.44 12.18
CA THR A 38 5.74 -8.65 12.92
C THR A 38 4.24 -8.90 12.84
N VAL A 39 3.43 -7.91 13.17
CA VAL A 39 1.95 -8.05 13.20
C VAL A 39 1.37 -8.42 11.85
N PRO A 40 1.66 -7.73 10.72
CA PRO A 40 1.06 -8.08 9.43
C PRO A 40 1.43 -9.48 8.98
N TRP A 41 2.65 -9.94 9.23
CA TRP A 41 3.06 -11.28 8.85
C TRP A 41 2.52 -12.37 9.78
N LEU A 42 2.34 -12.12 11.07
CA LEU A 42 1.64 -13.04 11.96
C LEU A 42 0.18 -13.24 11.55
N ILE A 43 -0.52 -12.16 11.23
CA ILE A 43 -1.91 -12.25 10.76
C ILE A 43 -1.96 -12.95 9.39
N MET A 44 -1.03 -12.64 8.48
CA MET A 44 -0.93 -13.33 7.19
C MET A 44 -0.70 -14.84 7.37
N ALA A 45 0.21 -15.23 8.28
CA ALA A 45 0.46 -16.63 8.59
C ALA A 45 -0.78 -17.32 9.16
N LEU A 46 -1.53 -16.66 10.05
CA LEU A 46 -2.78 -17.19 10.58
C LEU A 46 -3.82 -17.37 9.46
N ILE A 47 -4.01 -16.34 8.61
CA ILE A 47 -4.93 -16.43 7.46
C ILE A 47 -4.51 -17.57 6.52
N PHE A 48 -3.22 -17.74 6.28
CA PHE A 48 -2.68 -18.81 5.45
C PHE A 48 -2.98 -20.19 6.04
N ILE A 49 -2.76 -20.40 7.34
CA ILE A 49 -3.04 -21.67 8.03
C ILE A 49 -4.55 -21.97 7.96
N VAL A 50 -5.40 -21.00 8.22
CA VAL A 50 -6.87 -21.16 8.13
C VAL A 50 -7.28 -21.49 6.69
N ASN A 51 -6.70 -20.81 5.72
CA ASN A 51 -6.99 -21.05 4.29
C ASN A 51 -6.60 -22.47 3.88
N LEU A 52 -5.39 -22.91 4.23
CA LEU A 52 -4.95 -24.29 3.98
C LEU A 52 -5.84 -25.32 4.69
N SER A 53 -6.26 -25.04 5.92
CA SER A 53 -7.16 -25.94 6.66
C SER A 53 -8.52 -26.08 5.96
N ILE A 54 -9.08 -24.99 5.43
CA ILE A 54 -10.32 -24.99 4.65
C ILE A 54 -10.10 -25.79 3.36
N TRP A 55 -9.01 -25.56 2.64
CA TRP A 55 -8.69 -26.29 1.41
C TRP A 55 -8.56 -27.79 1.68
N LEU A 56 -7.87 -28.18 2.75
CA LEU A 56 -7.74 -29.58 3.15
C LEU A 56 -9.10 -30.20 3.43
N ILE A 57 -9.98 -29.53 4.19
CA ILE A 57 -11.33 -30.02 4.49
C ILE A 57 -12.14 -30.20 3.20
N ILE A 58 -12.16 -29.21 2.34
CA ILE A 58 -12.91 -29.27 1.07
C ILE A 58 -12.35 -30.42 0.21
N PHE A 59 -11.04 -30.49 0.04
CA PHE A 59 -10.39 -31.46 -0.84
C PHE A 59 -10.56 -32.91 -0.34
N THR A 60 -10.67 -33.12 0.97
CA THR A 60 -10.92 -34.46 1.55
C THR A 60 -12.40 -34.83 1.60
N ALA A 61 -13.32 -33.86 1.50
CA ALA A 61 -14.76 -34.10 1.55
C ALA A 61 -15.38 -34.32 0.17
N VAL A 62 -14.63 -34.11 -0.92
CA VAL A 62 -15.11 -34.16 -2.31
C VAL A 62 -14.61 -35.46 -2.99
N ASP A 63 -15.46 -36.07 -3.83
CA ASP A 63 -15.10 -37.22 -4.62
C ASP A 63 -14.01 -36.91 -5.65
N GLU A 64 -13.24 -37.91 -6.07
CA GLU A 64 -12.11 -37.76 -7.01
C GLU A 64 -12.52 -37.08 -8.33
N VAL A 65 -13.77 -37.31 -8.80
CA VAL A 65 -14.29 -36.72 -10.04
C VAL A 65 -14.46 -35.20 -9.97
N ASP A 66 -14.74 -34.66 -8.78
CA ASP A 66 -15.04 -33.22 -8.58
C ASP A 66 -13.81 -32.42 -8.11
N LYS A 67 -12.67 -33.09 -7.88
CA LYS A 67 -11.45 -32.44 -7.38
C LYS A 67 -10.90 -31.38 -8.33
N GLU A 68 -11.04 -31.56 -9.64
CA GLU A 68 -10.60 -30.58 -10.63
C GLU A 68 -11.43 -29.29 -10.55
N ASP A 69 -12.73 -29.37 -10.40
CA ASP A 69 -13.61 -28.22 -10.27
C ASP A 69 -13.36 -27.47 -8.95
N VAL A 70 -13.12 -28.22 -7.88
CA VAL A 70 -12.73 -27.65 -6.59
C VAL A 70 -11.40 -26.90 -6.70
N SER A 71 -10.38 -27.53 -7.29
CA SER A 71 -9.08 -26.88 -7.52
C SER A 71 -9.22 -25.57 -8.31
N ASN A 72 -10.03 -25.58 -9.37
CA ASN A 72 -10.33 -24.38 -10.16
C ASN A 72 -11.01 -23.28 -9.31
N GLY A 73 -11.91 -23.64 -8.40
CA GLY A 73 -12.54 -22.71 -7.46
C GLY A 73 -11.54 -22.11 -6.47
N LEU A 74 -10.58 -22.90 -5.99
CA LEU A 74 -9.56 -22.48 -5.03
C LEU A 74 -8.53 -21.48 -5.62
N GLN A 75 -8.50 -21.31 -6.95
CA GLN A 75 -7.63 -20.33 -7.61
C GLN A 75 -8.08 -18.87 -7.43
N TRP A 76 -9.29 -18.62 -6.93
CA TRP A 76 -9.88 -17.30 -6.72
C TRP A 76 -9.79 -16.81 -5.26
N SER A 77 -8.80 -17.26 -4.52
CA SER A 77 -8.64 -16.85 -3.12
C SER A 77 -8.35 -15.35 -2.98
N GLY A 78 -9.17 -14.66 -2.20
CA GLY A 78 -8.96 -13.25 -1.85
C GLY A 78 -8.12 -13.04 -0.57
N SER A 79 -7.63 -14.10 0.04
CA SER A 79 -7.02 -14.09 1.38
C SER A 79 -5.75 -13.26 1.45
N SER A 80 -4.95 -13.22 0.38
CA SER A 80 -3.73 -12.40 0.30
C SER A 80 -4.01 -10.90 0.24
N PHE A 81 -5.24 -10.48 -0.08
CA PHE A 81 -5.58 -9.05 -0.18
C PHE A 81 -5.49 -8.31 1.16
N TYR A 82 -5.60 -9.05 2.26
CA TYR A 82 -5.44 -8.53 3.61
C TYR A 82 -4.20 -7.65 3.78
N ILE A 83 -3.04 -8.07 3.26
CA ILE A 83 -1.77 -7.37 3.53
C ILE A 83 -1.71 -5.99 2.85
N PHE A 84 -2.34 -5.84 1.69
CA PHE A 84 -2.43 -4.55 1.01
C PHE A 84 -3.32 -3.58 1.79
N VAL A 85 -4.48 -4.06 2.29
CA VAL A 85 -5.38 -3.27 3.12
C VAL A 85 -4.71 -2.88 4.44
N TYR A 86 -3.97 -3.81 5.08
CA TYR A 86 -3.20 -3.51 6.29
C TYR A 86 -2.20 -2.36 6.04
N MET A 87 -1.42 -2.43 4.95
CA MET A 87 -0.44 -1.39 4.62
C MET A 87 -1.10 -0.06 4.25
N PHE A 88 -2.26 -0.08 3.62
CA PHE A 88 -3.08 1.11 3.40
C PHE A 88 -3.46 1.81 4.71
N VAL A 89 -3.97 1.06 5.68
CA VAL A 89 -4.32 1.59 7.01
C VAL A 89 -3.09 2.12 7.73
N MET A 90 -1.97 1.39 7.66
CA MET A 90 -0.69 1.82 8.22
C MET A 90 -0.20 3.13 7.59
N ALA A 91 -0.39 3.34 6.28
CA ALA A 91 -0.02 4.58 5.62
C ALA A 91 -0.84 5.78 6.12
N ILE A 92 -2.14 5.59 6.33
CA ILE A 92 -3.03 6.62 6.92
C ILE A 92 -2.56 6.97 8.34
N GLN A 93 -2.34 5.95 9.18
CA GLN A 93 -1.91 6.14 10.56
C GLN A 93 -0.52 6.77 10.65
N ALA A 94 0.41 6.33 9.81
CA ALA A 94 1.75 6.90 9.75
C ALA A 94 1.70 8.41 9.55
N ILE A 95 0.94 8.90 8.58
CA ILE A 95 0.83 10.34 8.33
C ILE A 95 0.13 11.06 9.49
N ASN A 96 -0.95 10.50 10.01
CA ASN A 96 -1.72 11.16 11.08
C ASN A 96 -0.92 11.30 12.38
N VAL A 97 -0.08 10.35 12.72
CA VAL A 97 0.68 10.32 13.97
C VAL A 97 2.07 10.95 13.81
N THR A 98 2.81 10.56 12.76
CA THR A 98 4.21 10.94 12.65
C THR A 98 4.40 12.35 12.08
N PHE A 99 3.45 12.87 11.29
CA PHE A 99 3.57 14.22 10.73
C PHE A 99 3.57 15.32 11.78
N PRO A 100 2.60 15.40 12.74
CA PRO A 100 2.64 16.38 13.82
C PRO A 100 3.90 16.25 14.68
N PHE A 101 4.28 15.00 14.98
CA PHE A 101 5.49 14.69 15.74
C PHE A 101 6.75 15.24 15.05
N ALA A 102 6.96 14.94 13.78
CA ALA A 102 8.12 15.39 13.02
C ALA A 102 8.21 16.93 12.91
N LEU A 103 7.07 17.61 12.78
CA LEU A 103 7.02 19.07 12.79
C LEU A 103 7.42 19.64 14.14
N GLY A 104 7.04 19.01 15.26
CA GLY A 104 7.47 19.39 16.61
C GLY A 104 8.99 19.34 16.79
N TYR A 105 9.68 18.47 16.05
CA TYR A 105 11.14 18.38 16.01
C TYR A 105 11.79 19.25 14.91
N GLY A 106 11.06 20.21 14.34
CA GLY A 106 11.60 21.16 13.37
C GLY A 106 11.86 20.57 11.97
N VAL A 107 11.29 19.42 11.64
CA VAL A 107 11.35 18.88 10.28
C VAL A 107 10.43 19.68 9.37
N THR A 108 10.91 20.09 8.20
CA THR A 108 10.07 20.79 7.23
C THR A 108 9.07 19.82 6.57
N ARG A 109 7.90 20.31 6.18
CA ARG A 109 6.86 19.53 5.49
C ARG A 109 7.37 18.82 4.24
N ARG A 110 8.29 19.47 3.50
CA ARG A 110 8.93 18.87 2.33
C ARG A 110 9.81 17.68 2.71
N HIS A 111 10.70 17.84 3.69
CA HIS A 111 11.58 16.76 4.13
C HIS A 111 10.79 15.61 4.74
N TYR A 112 9.72 15.91 5.48
CA TYR A 112 8.82 14.89 5.99
C TYR A 112 8.19 14.08 4.86
N TYR A 113 7.57 14.74 3.87
CA TYR A 113 6.89 14.04 2.79
C TYR A 113 7.86 13.19 1.95
N LEU A 114 9.03 13.72 1.60
CA LEU A 114 10.02 12.99 0.83
C LEU A 114 10.58 11.77 1.58
N GLY A 115 10.83 11.92 2.90
CA GLY A 115 11.27 10.80 3.72
C GLY A 115 10.18 9.72 3.87
N THR A 116 8.92 10.12 4.01
CA THR A 116 7.76 9.21 4.05
C THR A 116 7.56 8.50 2.71
N ALA A 117 7.62 9.23 1.60
CA ALA A 117 7.49 8.65 0.26
C ALA A 117 8.60 7.61 -0.01
N LEU A 118 9.83 7.92 0.37
CA LEU A 118 10.95 6.97 0.27
C LEU A 118 10.70 5.72 1.13
N ALA A 119 10.18 5.88 2.35
CA ALA A 119 9.84 4.75 3.22
C ALA A 119 8.74 3.87 2.60
N PHE A 120 7.71 4.47 2.03
CA PHE A 120 6.62 3.73 1.38
C PHE A 120 7.10 2.96 0.15
N VAL A 121 7.94 3.56 -0.70
CA VAL A 121 8.53 2.88 -1.85
C VAL A 121 9.45 1.72 -1.39
N ALA A 122 10.27 1.93 -0.37
CA ALA A 122 11.15 0.89 0.16
C ALA A 122 10.35 -0.27 0.79
N MET A 123 9.29 0.03 1.55
CA MET A 123 8.40 -1.00 2.09
C MET A 123 7.66 -1.75 0.98
N SER A 124 7.17 -1.03 -0.05
CA SER A 124 6.54 -1.66 -1.21
C SER A 124 7.46 -2.66 -1.90
N ALA A 125 8.72 -2.28 -2.11
CA ALA A 125 9.72 -3.17 -2.71
C ALA A 125 9.99 -4.40 -1.82
N LEU A 126 10.17 -4.21 -0.51
CA LEU A 126 10.43 -5.31 0.42
C LEU A 126 9.25 -6.28 0.48
N TYR A 127 8.02 -5.79 0.63
CA TYR A 127 6.83 -6.63 0.69
C TYR A 127 6.55 -7.34 -0.63
N ALA A 128 6.78 -6.67 -1.77
CA ALA A 128 6.67 -7.28 -3.09
C ALA A 128 7.65 -8.44 -3.25
N VAL A 129 8.90 -8.30 -2.80
CA VAL A 129 9.88 -9.39 -2.82
C VAL A 129 9.40 -10.58 -1.98
N ILE A 130 8.92 -10.34 -0.75
CA ILE A 130 8.46 -11.42 0.12
C ILE A 130 7.26 -12.15 -0.50
N LEU A 131 6.24 -11.42 -1.02
CA LEU A 131 5.10 -12.05 -1.67
C LEU A 131 5.50 -12.79 -2.95
N THR A 132 6.48 -12.28 -3.71
CA THR A 132 7.00 -12.97 -4.89
C THR A 132 7.67 -14.29 -4.53
N VAL A 133 8.42 -14.32 -3.42
CA VAL A 133 9.00 -15.58 -2.90
C VAL A 133 7.90 -16.57 -2.54
N LEU A 134 6.85 -16.13 -1.83
CA LEU A 134 5.71 -16.98 -1.48
C LEU A 134 4.95 -17.46 -2.71
N ALA A 135 4.75 -16.61 -3.71
CA ALA A 135 4.14 -16.98 -5.00
C ALA A 135 4.98 -18.03 -5.73
N THR A 136 6.31 -17.88 -5.73
CA THR A 136 7.22 -18.86 -6.35
C THR A 136 7.16 -20.21 -5.63
N ILE A 137 7.09 -20.22 -4.29
CA ILE A 137 6.93 -21.45 -3.51
C ILE A 137 5.58 -22.09 -3.81
N GLU A 138 4.50 -21.31 -3.84
CA GLU A 138 3.14 -21.80 -4.18
C GLU A 138 3.11 -22.44 -5.55
N THR A 139 3.71 -21.81 -6.56
CA THR A 139 3.82 -22.38 -7.91
C THR A 139 4.65 -23.67 -7.92
N ALA A 140 5.78 -23.70 -7.22
CA ALA A 140 6.66 -24.86 -7.16
C ALA A 140 6.05 -26.07 -6.43
N THR A 141 5.06 -25.84 -5.55
CA THR A 141 4.37 -26.88 -4.77
C THR A 141 2.99 -27.25 -5.34
N ASP A 142 2.68 -26.80 -6.55
CA ASP A 142 1.38 -26.97 -7.17
C ASP A 142 0.22 -26.54 -6.24
N GLY A 143 0.29 -25.28 -5.81
CA GLY A 143 -0.73 -24.71 -4.94
C GLY A 143 -0.81 -25.40 -3.57
N TRP A 144 0.36 -25.63 -2.93
CA TRP A 144 0.49 -26.30 -1.63
C TRP A 144 -0.03 -27.74 -1.62
N GLY A 145 -0.07 -28.39 -2.80
CA GLY A 145 -0.58 -29.75 -3.00
C GLY A 145 -2.10 -29.85 -3.17
N PHE A 146 -2.82 -28.75 -3.24
CA PHE A 146 -4.28 -28.68 -3.42
C PHE A 146 -4.69 -28.01 -4.73
N GLY A 147 -3.75 -27.53 -5.55
CA GLY A 147 -4.02 -26.72 -6.75
C GLY A 147 -4.59 -25.33 -6.44
N GLY A 148 -4.63 -24.93 -5.16
CA GLY A 148 -5.16 -23.65 -4.74
C GLY A 148 -4.17 -22.51 -4.97
N ARG A 149 -4.66 -21.28 -5.13
CA ARG A 149 -3.83 -20.09 -5.38
C ARG A 149 -4.19 -18.98 -4.39
N MET A 150 -3.34 -18.76 -3.40
CA MET A 150 -3.47 -17.65 -2.46
C MET A 150 -2.58 -16.47 -2.88
N PHE A 151 -1.32 -16.75 -3.15
CA PHE A 151 -0.34 -15.76 -3.57
C PHE A 151 -0.27 -15.61 -5.09
N THR A 152 -0.69 -16.61 -5.85
CA THR A 152 -0.75 -16.61 -7.32
C THR A 152 -2.20 -16.58 -7.83
N ALA A 153 -3.13 -16.01 -7.05
CA ALA A 153 -4.53 -15.93 -7.43
C ALA A 153 -4.72 -15.36 -8.85
N VAL A 154 -5.72 -15.86 -9.56
CA VAL A 154 -5.96 -15.59 -11.00
C VAL A 154 -5.98 -14.11 -11.34
N TYR A 155 -6.49 -13.26 -10.44
CA TYR A 155 -6.54 -11.81 -10.66
C TYR A 155 -5.18 -11.11 -10.64
N PHE A 156 -4.10 -11.74 -10.15
CA PHE A 156 -2.74 -11.22 -10.32
C PHE A 156 -2.21 -11.48 -11.75
N GLY A 157 -2.78 -12.48 -12.45
CA GLY A 157 -2.69 -12.67 -13.89
C GLY A 157 -1.28 -12.86 -14.43
N SER A 158 -0.39 -13.53 -13.70
CA SER A 158 0.95 -13.82 -14.14
C SER A 158 1.33 -15.28 -13.88
N ASP A 159 2.24 -15.81 -14.69
CA ASP A 159 2.85 -17.12 -14.51
C ASP A 159 4.37 -17.02 -14.30
N VAL A 160 4.92 -15.80 -14.28
CA VAL A 160 6.37 -15.57 -14.22
C VAL A 160 6.73 -14.78 -12.99
N TRP A 161 7.76 -15.19 -12.26
CA TRP A 161 8.13 -14.62 -10.97
C TRP A 161 8.43 -13.11 -10.99
N TYR A 162 9.08 -12.59 -12.04
CA TYR A 162 9.39 -11.16 -12.13
C TYR A 162 8.16 -10.30 -12.42
N GLU A 163 7.13 -10.87 -13.04
CA GLU A 163 5.84 -10.21 -13.23
C GLU A 163 5.10 -10.07 -11.91
N TYR A 164 5.09 -11.13 -11.07
CA TYR A 164 4.57 -11.03 -9.70
C TYR A 164 5.25 -9.91 -8.90
N LEU A 165 6.58 -9.78 -9.03
CA LEU A 165 7.31 -8.71 -8.36
C LEU A 165 6.80 -7.32 -8.78
N LEU A 166 6.61 -7.10 -10.09
CA LEU A 166 6.11 -5.83 -10.62
C LEU A 166 4.65 -5.57 -10.20
N VAL A 167 3.81 -6.60 -10.27
CA VAL A 167 2.39 -6.54 -9.87
C VAL A 167 2.27 -6.18 -8.39
N TYR A 168 2.92 -6.92 -7.50
CA TYR A 168 2.86 -6.64 -6.07
C TYR A 168 3.45 -5.28 -5.72
N PHE A 169 4.57 -4.91 -6.34
CA PHE A 169 5.15 -3.59 -6.14
C PHE A 169 4.17 -2.48 -6.52
N ALA A 170 3.52 -2.58 -7.69
CA ALA A 170 2.54 -1.59 -8.15
C ALA A 170 1.34 -1.51 -7.20
N ILE A 171 0.82 -2.65 -6.73
CA ILE A 171 -0.29 -2.69 -5.77
C ILE A 171 0.11 -2.01 -4.46
N PHE A 172 1.26 -2.39 -3.85
CA PHE A 172 1.70 -1.78 -2.59
C PHE A 172 1.91 -0.28 -2.72
N VAL A 173 2.62 0.17 -3.76
CA VAL A 173 2.83 1.61 -3.99
C VAL A 173 1.48 2.33 -4.13
N GLY A 174 0.52 1.74 -4.85
CA GLY A 174 -0.83 2.26 -5.00
C GLY A 174 -1.54 2.42 -3.65
N PHE A 175 -1.58 1.37 -2.84
CA PHE A 175 -2.22 1.39 -1.52
C PHE A 175 -1.52 2.34 -0.55
N PHE A 176 -0.19 2.39 -0.53
CA PHE A 176 0.55 3.34 0.31
C PHE A 176 0.26 4.79 -0.06
N PHE A 177 0.30 5.16 -1.35
CA PHE A 177 0.04 6.55 -1.74
C PHE A 177 -1.42 6.93 -1.69
N PHE A 178 -2.34 5.99 -1.88
CA PHE A 178 -3.76 6.22 -1.62
C PHE A 178 -4.01 6.48 -0.12
N GLY A 179 -3.42 5.67 0.76
CA GLY A 179 -3.43 5.90 2.20
C GLY A 179 -2.79 7.23 2.60
N ALA A 180 -1.66 7.58 1.98
CA ALA A 180 -0.99 8.86 2.16
C ALA A 180 -1.89 10.04 1.79
N LEU A 181 -2.59 9.96 0.67
CA LEU A 181 -3.53 10.99 0.23
C LEU A 181 -4.66 11.18 1.26
N ILE A 182 -5.29 10.09 1.70
CA ILE A 182 -6.36 10.15 2.70
C ILE A 182 -5.82 10.69 4.02
N GLY A 183 -4.65 10.22 4.49
CA GLY A 183 -4.01 10.72 5.71
C GLY A 183 -3.72 12.22 5.64
N THR A 184 -3.22 12.72 4.51
CA THR A 184 -2.94 14.16 4.34
C THR A 184 -4.21 15.01 4.29
N ILE A 185 -5.28 14.51 3.67
CA ILE A 185 -6.61 15.13 3.65
C ILE A 185 -7.15 15.22 5.08
N TYR A 186 -7.07 14.12 5.82
CA TYR A 186 -7.54 14.08 7.21
C TYR A 186 -6.76 15.04 8.13
N VAL A 187 -5.44 15.11 8.00
CA VAL A 187 -4.61 16.05 8.78
C VAL A 187 -5.03 17.49 8.52
N ARG A 188 -5.37 17.84 7.28
CA ARG A 188 -5.70 19.22 6.89
C ARG A 188 -7.15 19.59 7.17
N TRP A 189 -8.12 18.72 6.88
CA TRP A 189 -9.56 19.04 6.92
C TRP A 189 -10.36 18.14 7.86
N LYS A 190 -9.71 17.19 8.55
CA LYS A 190 -10.34 16.22 9.46
C LYS A 190 -11.43 15.41 8.76
N THR A 191 -12.44 14.97 9.50
CA THR A 191 -13.54 14.12 9.01
C THR A 191 -14.30 14.73 7.84
N ASN A 192 -14.57 16.04 7.87
CA ASN A 192 -15.33 16.72 6.82
C ASN A 192 -14.60 16.67 5.45
N GLY A 193 -13.29 16.87 5.46
CA GLY A 193 -12.50 16.74 4.24
C GLY A 193 -12.45 15.32 3.70
N THR A 194 -12.35 14.35 4.58
CA THR A 194 -12.36 12.93 4.18
C THR A 194 -13.72 12.52 3.61
N LEU A 195 -14.82 12.95 4.24
CA LEU A 195 -16.16 12.70 3.71
C LEU A 195 -16.36 13.36 2.34
N ALA A 196 -15.96 14.63 2.19
CA ALA A 196 -16.02 15.32 0.91
C ALA A 196 -15.19 14.62 -0.17
N PHE A 197 -14.00 14.15 0.17
CA PHE A 197 -13.16 13.38 -0.76
C PHE A 197 -13.85 12.12 -1.26
N PHE A 198 -14.42 11.30 -0.36
CA PHE A 198 -15.12 10.09 -0.76
C PHE A 198 -16.41 10.37 -1.51
N ALA A 199 -17.14 11.44 -1.16
CA ALA A 199 -18.33 11.87 -1.92
C ALA A 199 -17.96 12.28 -3.36
N ILE A 200 -16.89 13.08 -3.54
CA ILE A 200 -16.39 13.47 -4.85
C ILE A 200 -15.93 12.23 -5.63
N LEU A 201 -15.19 11.33 -5.00
CA LEU A 201 -14.74 10.10 -5.63
C LEU A 201 -15.91 9.24 -6.11
N ALA A 202 -16.96 9.08 -5.27
CA ALA A 202 -18.16 8.35 -5.64
C ALA A 202 -18.87 8.99 -6.83
N LEU A 203 -19.01 10.32 -6.83
CA LEU A 203 -19.62 11.05 -7.96
C LEU A 203 -18.80 10.89 -9.25
N LEU A 204 -17.46 10.94 -9.17
CA LEU A 204 -16.59 10.71 -10.32
C LEU A 204 -16.71 9.28 -10.87
N LEU A 205 -16.84 8.28 -10.01
CA LEU A 205 -17.07 6.89 -10.42
C LEU A 205 -18.43 6.74 -11.13
N VAL A 206 -19.50 7.31 -10.56
CA VAL A 206 -20.84 7.31 -11.20
C VAL A 206 -20.80 8.04 -12.55
N ALA A 207 -20.16 9.20 -12.61
CA ALA A 207 -20.00 9.94 -13.85
C ALA A 207 -19.20 9.16 -14.91
N GLY A 208 -18.14 8.46 -14.49
CA GLY A 208 -17.34 7.60 -15.36
C GLY A 208 -18.15 6.43 -15.92
N ILE A 209 -18.89 5.71 -15.06
CA ILE A 209 -19.80 4.65 -15.49
C ILE A 209 -20.87 5.20 -16.46
N GLY A 210 -21.46 6.36 -16.13
CA GLY A 210 -22.42 7.02 -16.99
C GLY A 210 -21.82 7.37 -18.35
N ALA A 211 -20.63 7.94 -18.39
CA ALA A 211 -19.95 8.28 -19.64
C ALA A 211 -19.70 7.04 -20.52
N ILE A 212 -19.22 5.95 -19.93
CA ILE A 212 -19.01 4.67 -20.65
C ILE A 212 -20.33 4.14 -21.22
N THR A 213 -21.41 4.22 -20.43
CA THR A 213 -22.74 3.76 -20.84
C THR A 213 -23.31 4.63 -21.96
N TYR A 214 -23.26 5.97 -21.83
CA TYR A 214 -23.78 6.89 -22.85
C TYR A 214 -23.00 6.86 -24.17
N THR A 215 -21.71 6.48 -24.12
CA THR A 215 -20.87 6.38 -25.33
C THR A 215 -20.81 4.96 -25.91
N ASP A 216 -21.61 4.01 -25.40
CA ASP A 216 -21.58 2.60 -25.77
C ASP A 216 -20.16 1.99 -25.80
N SER A 217 -19.32 2.43 -24.85
CA SER A 217 -17.89 2.08 -24.82
C SER A 217 -17.58 0.83 -24.00
N TRP A 218 -18.59 0.10 -23.52
CA TRP A 218 -18.41 -1.12 -22.73
C TRP A 218 -17.61 -2.20 -23.47
N LEU A 219 -17.87 -2.39 -24.78
CA LEU A 219 -17.12 -3.36 -25.58
C LEU A 219 -15.64 -2.96 -25.71
N ARG A 220 -15.37 -1.70 -25.98
CA ARG A 220 -13.98 -1.19 -26.05
C ARG A 220 -13.24 -1.33 -24.72
N LEU A 221 -13.94 -1.06 -23.61
CA LEU A 221 -13.37 -1.28 -22.27
C LEU A 221 -13.06 -2.74 -22.05
N TRP A 222 -13.98 -3.63 -22.43
CA TRP A 222 -13.79 -5.08 -22.32
C TRP A 222 -12.61 -5.57 -23.18
N GLU A 223 -12.54 -5.15 -24.44
CA GLU A 223 -11.43 -5.46 -25.34
C GLU A 223 -10.08 -4.98 -24.78
N PHE A 224 -10.03 -3.79 -24.18
CA PHE A 224 -8.86 -3.28 -23.50
C PHE A 224 -8.48 -4.15 -22.28
N LEU A 225 -9.46 -4.53 -21.46
CA LEU A 225 -9.22 -5.35 -20.27
C LEU A 225 -8.75 -6.76 -20.62
N VAL A 226 -9.28 -7.36 -21.67
CA VAL A 226 -8.89 -8.72 -22.11
C VAL A 226 -7.60 -8.68 -22.95
N GLY A 227 -7.43 -7.64 -23.77
CA GLY A 227 -6.28 -7.51 -24.66
C GLY A 227 -4.99 -7.04 -23.98
N THR A 228 -5.08 -6.52 -22.76
CA THR A 228 -3.91 -6.04 -22.01
C THR A 228 -3.49 -7.11 -21.00
N SER A 229 -2.18 -7.37 -20.89
CA SER A 229 -1.66 -8.27 -19.86
C SER A 229 -1.89 -7.72 -18.46
N ALA A 230 -1.93 -8.60 -17.46
CA ALA A 230 -2.06 -8.18 -16.05
C ALA A 230 -0.96 -7.18 -15.65
N VAL A 231 0.28 -7.44 -16.03
CA VAL A 231 1.41 -6.51 -15.83
C VAL A 231 1.12 -5.15 -16.46
N GLY A 232 0.51 -5.12 -17.64
CA GLY A 232 0.08 -3.87 -18.30
C GLY A 232 -0.92 -3.09 -17.47
N HIS A 233 -1.96 -3.75 -16.94
CA HIS A 233 -2.97 -3.11 -16.07
C HIS A 233 -2.35 -2.52 -14.81
N TYR A 234 -1.47 -3.28 -14.14
CA TYR A 234 -0.79 -2.80 -12.95
C TYR A 234 0.22 -1.69 -13.24
N ALA A 235 0.88 -1.72 -14.40
CA ALA A 235 1.72 -0.62 -14.86
C ALA A 235 0.90 0.66 -15.12
N PHE A 236 -0.28 0.55 -15.74
CA PHE A 236 -1.20 1.68 -15.89
C PHE A 236 -1.68 2.24 -14.56
N SER A 237 -1.85 1.40 -13.52
CA SER A 237 -2.24 1.86 -12.18
C SER A 237 -1.19 2.77 -11.52
N LEU A 238 0.06 2.76 -11.97
CA LEU A 238 1.10 3.66 -11.48
C LEU A 238 0.85 5.12 -11.88
N VAL A 239 0.07 5.38 -12.94
CA VAL A 239 -0.31 6.75 -13.34
C VAL A 239 -1.19 7.40 -12.27
N PRO A 240 -2.38 6.86 -11.91
CA PRO A 240 -3.17 7.41 -10.81
C PRO A 240 -2.42 7.40 -9.48
N THR A 241 -1.58 6.40 -9.21
CA THR A 241 -0.73 6.35 -8.01
C THR A 241 0.21 7.55 -7.93
N THR A 242 0.87 7.89 -9.04
CA THR A 242 1.74 9.07 -9.12
C THR A 242 0.95 10.36 -8.91
N LEU A 243 -0.23 10.46 -9.49
CA LEU A 243 -1.12 11.61 -9.27
C LEU A 243 -1.55 11.73 -7.81
N MET A 244 -1.88 10.61 -7.15
CA MET A 244 -2.18 10.59 -5.70
C MET A 244 -0.98 11.02 -4.86
N ALA A 245 0.23 10.58 -5.19
CA ALA A 245 1.45 11.00 -4.53
C ALA A 245 1.69 12.52 -4.67
N ILE A 246 1.52 13.06 -5.87
CA ILE A 246 1.65 14.49 -6.14
C ILE A 246 0.58 15.28 -5.37
N ALA A 247 -0.67 14.84 -5.42
CA ALA A 247 -1.78 15.48 -4.70
C ALA A 247 -1.54 15.48 -3.19
N ALA A 248 -1.12 14.36 -2.60
CA ALA A 248 -0.76 14.27 -1.18
C ALA A 248 0.35 15.26 -0.81
N TYR A 249 1.37 15.42 -1.66
CA TYR A 249 2.43 16.41 -1.45
C TYR A 249 1.87 17.83 -1.39
N PHE A 250 1.02 18.23 -2.32
CA PHE A 250 0.44 19.57 -2.34
C PHE A 250 -0.51 19.82 -1.16
N VAL A 251 -1.24 18.79 -0.73
CA VAL A 251 -2.14 18.89 0.43
C VAL A 251 -1.32 19.07 1.71
N ILE A 252 -0.31 18.22 1.96
CA ILE A 252 0.47 18.24 3.20
C ILE A 252 1.33 19.52 3.32
N ARG A 253 1.78 20.04 2.18
CA ARG A 253 2.56 21.27 2.12
C ARG A 253 1.82 22.49 2.70
N ARG A 254 0.47 22.46 2.64
CA ARG A 254 -0.41 23.51 3.17
C ARG A 254 -1.14 23.09 4.44
N ALA A 255 -0.87 21.89 4.96
CA ALA A 255 -1.54 21.39 6.16
C ALA A 255 -0.94 22.04 7.41
N THR A 256 -1.79 22.53 8.29
CA THR A 256 -1.44 22.91 9.66
C THR A 256 -2.07 21.89 10.58
N PRO A 257 -1.29 21.13 11.38
CA PRO A 257 -1.87 20.26 12.38
C PRO A 257 -2.75 21.12 13.29
N LYS A 258 -4.04 20.82 13.35
CA LYS A 258 -4.96 21.40 14.34
C LYS A 258 -5.10 20.38 15.46
N ASN A 259 -4.88 20.83 16.69
CA ASN A 259 -5.18 20.06 17.89
C ASN A 259 -6.67 19.74 17.95
#